data_3526ee997d65431442f58a36bf55d7a2
#
_entry.id   3526ee997d65431442f58a36bf55d7a2
#
_cell.length_a   1.000
_cell.length_b   1.000
_cell.length_c   1.000
_cell.angle_alpha   90.00
_cell.angle_beta   90.00
_cell.angle_gamma   90.00
#
_symmetry.space_group_name_H-M   'P 1'
#
loop_
_entity.id
_entity.type
_entity.pdbx_description
1 polymer ?
#
loop_
_entity_poly.entity_id
_entity_poly.type
_entity_poly.pdbx_seq_one_letter_code
_entity_poly.pdbx_strand_id
1 'polypeptide(L)'
;WFWFGEGDGADTPHPVIPDVADTYPQIVHALPFPVNIDHAVVGLVDPAHTPHVHESWWWRRPAKRHSKIKHFEPTSLGFKMTAHDAAKNSTLYRMVGRSPEVDITFALPGVRIERIRAGRNYYCGMTACTPINENTTLTTHLMWWSMPWLTFIKPVVWPFVKSFLAQDQAIFEKQARGLRWQPTLRLNGEPDQQAMWYFKIKNEWDRSARAGSQFVNPLQNATLQWRT
;
A
#
# COMPACT_ATOMS: atom_id res chain seq x y z
N TRP A 1 3.81 1.74 16.77
CA TRP A 1 3.77 3.16 16.42
C TRP A 1 4.51 3.97 17.48
N PHE A 2 5.09 5.08 17.07
CA PHE A 2 5.70 6.05 17.98
C PHE A 2 4.98 7.39 17.81
N TRP A 3 4.67 8.04 18.94
CA TRP A 3 4.09 9.37 18.96
C TRP A 3 5.19 10.42 19.14
N PHE A 4 5.16 11.49 18.34
CA PHE A 4 6.11 12.61 18.39
C PHE A 4 5.42 13.97 18.53
N GLY A 5 4.14 14.02 18.92
CA GLY A 5 3.38 15.24 19.16
C GLY A 5 3.44 15.70 20.60
N GLU A 6 2.73 16.78 20.92
CA GLU A 6 2.47 17.22 22.28
C GLU A 6 1.47 16.28 22.98
N GLY A 7 1.61 16.06 24.29
CA GLY A 7 0.79 15.13 25.07
C GLY A 7 1.18 13.67 24.91
N ASP A 8 0.35 12.76 25.38
CA ASP A 8 0.60 11.32 25.37
C ASP A 8 0.21 10.61 24.06
N GLY A 9 -0.51 11.32 23.18
CA GLY A 9 -0.98 10.77 21.90
C GLY A 9 -2.09 9.73 21.98
N ALA A 10 -2.66 9.48 23.17
CA ALA A 10 -3.67 8.43 23.37
C ALA A 10 -4.91 8.62 22.50
N ASP A 11 -5.31 9.86 22.29
CA ASP A 11 -6.49 10.20 21.48
C ASP A 11 -6.16 10.36 19.96
N THR A 12 -4.90 10.19 19.58
CA THR A 12 -4.50 10.36 18.18
C THR A 12 -4.81 9.10 17.37
N PRO A 13 -5.63 9.18 16.32
CA PRO A 13 -5.93 8.04 15.49
C PRO A 13 -4.67 7.45 14.85
N HIS A 14 -4.54 6.14 14.87
CA HIS A 14 -3.44 5.44 14.23
C HIS A 14 -3.96 4.26 13.39
N PRO A 15 -3.22 3.85 12.35
CA PRO A 15 -3.61 2.69 11.56
C PRO A 15 -3.62 1.41 12.40
N VAL A 16 -4.69 0.64 12.32
CA VAL A 16 -4.86 -0.63 13.03
C VAL A 16 -4.67 -1.77 12.04
N ILE A 17 -3.90 -2.79 12.42
CA ILE A 17 -3.73 -4.01 11.65
C ILE A 17 -4.66 -5.07 12.27
N PRO A 18 -5.84 -5.31 11.72
CA PRO A 18 -6.74 -6.34 12.24
C PRO A 18 -6.18 -7.73 11.99
N ASP A 19 -6.52 -8.67 12.88
CA ASP A 19 -6.21 -10.10 12.82
C ASP A 19 -4.74 -10.50 13.02
N VAL A 20 -3.82 -9.54 13.22
CA VAL A 20 -2.38 -9.82 13.44
C VAL A 20 -1.77 -9.01 14.59
N ALA A 21 -2.61 -8.31 15.37
CA ALA A 21 -2.17 -7.33 16.38
C ALA A 21 -1.20 -7.89 17.43
N ASP A 22 -1.33 -9.17 17.78
CA ASP A 22 -0.55 -9.82 18.85
C ASP A 22 0.56 -10.74 18.32
N THR A 23 0.85 -10.68 17.02
CA THR A 23 1.87 -11.52 16.40
C THR A 23 3.01 -10.70 15.79
N TYR A 24 4.23 -11.21 15.88
CA TYR A 24 5.37 -10.62 15.18
C TYR A 24 5.29 -10.92 13.68
N PRO A 25 5.66 -9.95 12.81
CA PRO A 25 5.76 -10.21 11.39
C PRO A 25 6.85 -11.26 11.09
N GLN A 26 6.57 -12.17 10.18
CA GLN A 26 7.56 -13.15 9.74
C GLN A 26 8.64 -12.52 8.86
N ILE A 27 8.34 -11.41 8.19
CA ILE A 27 9.29 -10.60 7.43
C ILE A 27 9.13 -9.13 7.82
N VAL A 28 10.26 -8.48 8.05
CA VAL A 28 10.40 -7.02 8.10
C VAL A 28 11.50 -6.64 7.13
N HIS A 29 11.20 -5.73 6.21
CA HIS A 29 12.16 -5.23 5.25
C HIS A 29 11.95 -3.75 4.98
N ALA A 30 13.01 -2.99 5.06
CA ALA A 30 12.98 -1.54 4.85
C ALA A 30 13.89 -1.14 3.68
N LEU A 31 13.39 -0.25 2.82
CA LEU A 31 14.09 0.28 1.67
C LEU A 31 13.96 1.81 1.64
N PRO A 32 15.04 2.56 1.46
CA PRO A 32 14.96 3.99 1.22
C PRO A 32 14.54 4.25 -0.23
N PHE A 33 13.53 5.10 -0.40
CA PHE A 33 13.14 5.66 -1.69
C PHE A 33 13.63 7.10 -1.78
N PRO A 34 14.39 7.48 -2.81
CA PRO A 34 14.98 8.83 -2.94
C PRO A 34 13.95 9.85 -3.46
N VAL A 35 12.80 9.90 -2.82
CA VAL A 35 11.68 10.80 -3.11
C VAL A 35 11.02 11.24 -1.80
N ASN A 36 10.31 12.37 -1.83
CA ASN A 36 9.51 12.80 -0.69
C ASN A 36 8.32 11.84 -0.43
N ILE A 37 7.70 11.95 0.75
CA ILE A 37 6.61 11.07 1.16
C ILE A 37 5.41 11.10 0.20
N ASP A 38 5.08 12.26 -0.38
CA ASP A 38 3.92 12.36 -1.28
C ASP A 38 4.14 11.52 -2.55
N HIS A 39 5.34 11.55 -3.13
CA HIS A 39 5.66 10.71 -4.28
C HIS A 39 5.72 9.22 -3.91
N ALA A 40 6.26 8.88 -2.73
CA ALA A 40 6.28 7.50 -2.26
C ALA A 40 4.85 6.95 -2.08
N VAL A 41 3.95 7.74 -1.49
CA VAL A 41 2.54 7.36 -1.29
C VAL A 41 1.79 7.28 -2.61
N VAL A 42 1.99 8.22 -3.55
CA VAL A 42 1.40 8.14 -4.89
C VAL A 42 1.74 6.82 -5.57
N GLY A 43 3.01 6.41 -5.54
CA GLY A 43 3.41 5.11 -6.08
C GLY A 43 2.83 3.92 -5.28
N LEU A 44 2.71 4.04 -3.96
CA LEU A 44 2.15 2.99 -3.09
C LEU A 44 0.67 2.72 -3.40
N VAL A 45 -0.11 3.75 -3.71
CA VAL A 45 -1.55 3.63 -3.97
C VAL A 45 -1.90 3.46 -5.45
N ASP A 46 -0.94 3.51 -6.36
CA ASP A 46 -1.17 3.31 -7.80
C ASP A 46 -1.55 1.85 -8.10
N PRO A 47 -2.79 1.55 -8.53
CA PRO A 47 -3.20 0.19 -8.85
C PRO A 47 -2.73 -0.28 -10.23
N ALA A 48 -2.24 0.64 -11.07
CA ALA A 48 -1.85 0.37 -12.44
C ALA A 48 -0.36 0.03 -12.59
N HIS A 49 0.50 0.37 -11.61
CA HIS A 49 1.96 0.13 -11.70
C HIS A 49 2.33 -1.34 -11.78
N THR A 50 1.60 -2.21 -11.07
CA THR A 50 1.97 -3.63 -10.89
C THR A 50 2.33 -4.36 -12.18
N PRO A 51 1.56 -4.28 -13.29
CA PRO A 51 1.92 -4.96 -14.53
C PRO A 51 3.08 -4.34 -15.30
N HIS A 52 3.47 -3.13 -14.97
CA HIS A 52 4.52 -2.37 -15.66
C HIS A 52 5.85 -2.35 -14.92
N VAL A 53 5.79 -2.48 -13.60
CA VAL A 53 6.96 -2.47 -12.71
C VAL A 53 7.41 -3.90 -12.39
N HIS A 54 6.47 -4.79 -12.10
CA HIS A 54 6.77 -6.17 -11.67
C HIS A 54 6.68 -7.14 -12.85
N GLU A 55 7.67 -7.12 -13.71
CA GLU A 55 7.75 -7.94 -14.93
C GLU A 55 8.39 -9.32 -14.70
N SER A 56 8.80 -9.65 -13.49
CA SER A 56 9.48 -10.91 -13.17
C SER A 56 8.60 -12.12 -13.54
N TRP A 57 9.16 -13.07 -14.28
CA TRP A 57 8.48 -14.28 -14.77
C TRP A 57 7.87 -15.14 -13.65
N TRP A 58 8.45 -15.11 -12.49
CA TRP A 58 7.99 -15.87 -11.32
C TRP A 58 6.82 -15.20 -10.59
N TRP A 59 6.67 -13.89 -10.76
CA TRP A 59 5.58 -13.12 -10.15
C TRP A 59 4.31 -13.17 -10.99
N ARG A 60 4.46 -13.03 -12.29
CA ARG A 60 3.33 -12.84 -13.18
C ARG A 60 3.48 -13.62 -14.48
N ARG A 61 2.41 -14.32 -14.86
CA ARG A 61 2.26 -14.80 -16.23
C ARG A 61 1.76 -13.65 -17.09
N PRO A 62 2.25 -13.48 -18.34
CA PRO A 62 1.69 -12.52 -19.27
C PRO A 62 0.18 -12.75 -19.39
N ALA A 63 -0.61 -11.81 -18.94
CA ALA A 63 -2.07 -11.88 -19.02
C ALA A 63 -2.54 -10.86 -20.06
N LYS A 64 -3.62 -11.18 -20.77
CA LYS A 64 -4.31 -10.20 -21.60
C LYS A 64 -4.77 -9.04 -20.72
N ARG A 65 -4.55 -7.81 -21.19
CA ARG A 65 -5.07 -6.62 -20.49
C ARG A 65 -6.57 -6.75 -20.33
N HIS A 66 -7.05 -6.59 -19.13
CA HIS A 66 -8.49 -6.64 -18.81
C HIS A 66 -8.88 -5.44 -17.95
N SER A 67 -10.14 -5.08 -18.06
CA SER A 67 -10.72 -4.04 -17.20
C SER A 67 -10.97 -4.62 -15.81
N LYS A 68 -10.63 -3.85 -14.78
CA LYS A 68 -10.94 -4.16 -13.38
C LYS A 68 -11.91 -3.12 -12.86
N ILE A 69 -12.97 -3.57 -12.20
CA ILE A 69 -13.92 -2.73 -11.48
C ILE A 69 -13.75 -3.03 -9.99
N LYS A 70 -13.55 -2.01 -9.18
CA LYS A 70 -13.35 -2.13 -7.74
C LYS A 70 -14.17 -1.09 -6.99
N HIS A 71 -14.69 -1.51 -5.84
CA HIS A 71 -15.49 -0.67 -4.96
C HIS A 71 -14.63 -0.20 -3.78
N PHE A 72 -14.84 1.05 -3.41
CA PHE A 72 -14.09 1.70 -2.34
C PHE A 72 -15.06 2.37 -1.37
N GLU A 73 -14.68 2.33 -0.10
CA GLU A 73 -15.37 3.01 0.98
C GLU A 73 -14.38 3.84 1.81
N PRO A 74 -14.79 4.99 2.38
CA PRO A 74 -13.96 5.75 3.29
C PRO A 74 -13.77 4.98 4.60
N THR A 75 -12.61 5.20 5.24
CA THR A 75 -12.32 4.76 6.61
C THR A 75 -12.02 5.98 7.47
N SER A 76 -11.79 5.81 8.77
CA SER A 76 -11.47 6.95 9.66
C SER A 76 -10.28 7.77 9.17
N LEU A 77 -9.24 7.14 8.63
CA LEU A 77 -7.98 7.79 8.22
C LEU A 77 -7.67 7.70 6.71
N GLY A 78 -8.57 7.15 5.91
CA GLY A 78 -8.27 6.94 4.49
C GLY A 78 -9.39 6.28 3.71
N PHE A 79 -9.08 5.21 3.00
CA PHE A 79 -10.04 4.47 2.18
C PHE A 79 -9.69 2.98 2.13
N LYS A 80 -10.69 2.18 1.83
CA LYS A 80 -10.56 0.74 1.69
C LYS A 80 -11.17 0.27 0.37
N MET A 81 -10.41 -0.51 -0.39
CA MET A 81 -10.95 -1.32 -1.46
C MET A 81 -11.66 -2.51 -0.83
N THR A 82 -12.97 -2.64 -1.06
CA THR A 82 -13.78 -3.68 -0.44
C THR A 82 -13.34 -5.08 -0.89
N ALA A 83 -13.61 -6.07 -0.05
CA ALA A 83 -13.24 -7.45 -0.32
C ALA A 83 -13.78 -7.93 -1.68
N HIS A 84 -12.92 -8.54 -2.47
CA HIS A 84 -13.23 -9.04 -3.79
C HIS A 84 -12.41 -10.28 -4.11
N ASP A 85 -12.86 -11.05 -5.09
CA ASP A 85 -12.11 -12.19 -5.59
C ASP A 85 -10.73 -11.76 -6.08
N ALA A 86 -9.71 -12.45 -5.59
CA ALA A 86 -8.34 -12.20 -6.00
C ALA A 86 -8.12 -12.52 -7.48
N ALA A 87 -7.17 -11.82 -8.08
CA ALA A 87 -6.77 -12.10 -9.46
C ALA A 87 -6.28 -13.55 -9.60
N LYS A 88 -6.94 -14.34 -10.43
CA LYS A 88 -6.65 -15.78 -10.65
C LYS A 88 -5.20 -16.05 -11.10
N ASN A 89 -4.49 -15.03 -11.58
CA ASN A 89 -3.15 -15.13 -12.15
C ASN A 89 -2.02 -14.80 -11.14
N SER A 90 -2.33 -14.42 -9.90
CA SER A 90 -1.31 -14.12 -8.88
C SER A 90 -0.84 -15.41 -8.19
N THR A 91 0.46 -15.66 -8.25
CA THR A 91 1.09 -16.79 -7.54
C THR A 91 0.92 -16.66 -6.02
N LEU A 92 1.10 -15.45 -5.47
CA LEU A 92 0.95 -15.19 -4.04
C LEU A 92 -0.46 -15.55 -3.56
N TYR A 93 -1.50 -15.09 -4.28
CA TYR A 93 -2.88 -15.35 -3.88
C TYR A 93 -3.21 -16.85 -3.89
N ARG A 94 -2.69 -17.59 -4.87
CA ARG A 94 -2.85 -19.04 -4.95
C ARG A 94 -2.16 -19.79 -3.81
N MET A 95 -1.07 -19.26 -3.28
CA MET A 95 -0.35 -19.84 -2.14
C MET A 95 -1.15 -19.79 -0.86
N VAL A 96 -2.01 -18.78 -0.68
CA VAL A 96 -2.88 -18.67 0.50
C VAL A 96 -4.01 -19.71 0.47
N GLY A 97 -4.55 -20.04 -0.70
CA GLY A 97 -5.57 -21.07 -0.84
C GLY A 97 -6.45 -20.95 -2.09
N ARG A 98 -7.56 -21.68 -2.08
CA ARG A 98 -8.55 -21.64 -3.16
C ARG A 98 -9.49 -20.45 -2.96
N SER A 99 -9.86 -19.78 -4.06
CA SER A 99 -10.79 -18.64 -4.07
C SER A 99 -10.44 -17.57 -3.01
N PRO A 100 -9.23 -17.03 -3.06
CA PRO A 100 -8.82 -16.03 -2.08
C PRO A 100 -9.58 -14.72 -2.29
N GLU A 101 -10.00 -14.11 -1.19
CA GLU A 101 -10.52 -12.75 -1.15
C GLU A 101 -9.40 -11.78 -0.77
N VAL A 102 -9.42 -10.60 -1.37
CA VAL A 102 -8.45 -9.54 -1.13
C VAL A 102 -9.17 -8.27 -0.74
N ASP A 103 -8.74 -7.65 0.32
CA ASP A 103 -9.05 -6.26 0.64
C ASP A 103 -7.78 -5.44 0.83
N ILE A 104 -7.84 -4.16 0.48
CA ILE A 104 -6.70 -3.26 0.57
C ILE A 104 -7.17 -1.99 1.25
N THR A 105 -6.51 -1.62 2.35
CA THR A 105 -6.78 -0.40 3.09
C THR A 105 -5.59 0.54 2.98
N PHE A 106 -5.86 1.81 2.72
CA PHE A 106 -4.90 2.90 2.86
C PHE A 106 -5.32 3.80 4.01
N ALA A 107 -4.35 4.23 4.82
CA ALA A 107 -4.54 5.17 5.92
C ALA A 107 -3.41 6.19 5.97
N LEU A 108 -3.75 7.44 6.34
CA LEU A 108 -2.75 8.46 6.67
C LEU A 108 -1.83 7.96 7.81
N PRO A 109 -0.57 8.39 7.84
CA PRO A 109 0.12 9.30 6.90
C PRO A 109 0.60 8.65 5.60
N GLY A 110 0.66 7.32 5.51
CA GLY A 110 1.16 6.61 4.35
C GLY A 110 1.27 5.11 4.62
N VAL A 111 0.21 4.51 5.14
CA VAL A 111 0.15 3.07 5.45
C VAL A 111 -0.82 2.38 4.52
N ARG A 112 -0.35 1.34 3.82
CA ARG A 112 -1.17 0.45 2.99
C ARG A 112 -1.14 -0.95 3.59
N ILE A 113 -2.31 -1.51 3.78
CA ILE A 113 -2.48 -2.87 4.30
C ILE A 113 -3.23 -3.69 3.26
N GLU A 114 -2.66 -4.80 2.84
CA GLU A 114 -3.27 -5.77 1.94
C GLU A 114 -3.52 -7.07 2.69
N ARG A 115 -4.78 -7.50 2.74
CA ARG A 115 -5.18 -8.76 3.36
C ARG A 115 -5.69 -9.70 2.31
N ILE A 116 -5.21 -10.93 2.38
CA ILE A 116 -5.63 -12.03 1.51
C ILE A 116 -6.09 -13.15 2.42
N ARG A 117 -7.31 -13.63 2.21
CA ARG A 117 -7.92 -14.71 3.01
C ARG A 117 -8.45 -15.83 2.12
N ALA A 118 -8.23 -17.06 2.53
CA ALA A 118 -8.78 -18.24 1.87
C ALA A 118 -9.10 -19.30 2.93
N GLY A 119 -10.35 -19.43 3.32
CA GLY A 119 -10.77 -20.28 4.42
C GLY A 119 -10.12 -19.87 5.76
N ARG A 120 -9.31 -20.75 6.36
CA ARG A 120 -8.58 -20.46 7.60
C ARG A 120 -7.22 -19.80 7.37
N ASN A 121 -6.76 -19.77 6.13
CA ASN A 121 -5.47 -19.20 5.79
C ASN A 121 -5.58 -17.70 5.54
N TYR A 122 -4.56 -16.96 5.97
CA TYR A 122 -4.41 -15.56 5.65
C TYR A 122 -2.97 -15.19 5.30
N TYR A 123 -2.85 -14.14 4.53
CA TYR A 123 -1.64 -13.34 4.37
C TYR A 123 -2.02 -11.88 4.62
N CYS A 124 -1.18 -11.16 5.36
CA CYS A 124 -1.30 -9.72 5.56
C CYS A 124 0.04 -9.07 5.23
N GLY A 125 0.02 -8.13 4.31
CA GLY A 125 1.16 -7.27 4.00
C GLY A 125 0.85 -5.85 4.41
N MET A 126 1.73 -5.24 5.21
CA MET A 126 1.68 -3.81 5.52
C MET A 126 2.89 -3.12 4.92
N THR A 127 2.65 -1.99 4.30
CA THR A 127 3.70 -1.08 3.82
C THR A 127 3.48 0.28 4.48
N ALA A 128 4.51 0.78 5.16
CA ALA A 128 4.49 2.08 5.81
C ALA A 128 5.58 2.99 5.20
N CYS A 129 5.18 4.19 4.78
CA CYS A 129 6.05 5.23 4.30
C CYS A 129 6.38 6.20 5.43
N THR A 130 7.67 6.32 5.79
CA THR A 130 8.16 7.20 6.86
C THR A 130 9.15 8.21 6.25
N PRO A 131 8.87 9.52 6.31
CA PRO A 131 9.81 10.51 5.79
C PRO A 131 11.09 10.52 6.64
N ILE A 132 12.26 10.42 6.00
CA ILE A 132 13.56 10.63 6.64
C ILE A 132 13.97 12.10 6.53
N ASN A 133 13.73 12.69 5.37
CA ASN A 133 13.93 14.09 5.06
C ASN A 133 13.05 14.49 3.88
N GLU A 134 13.19 15.72 3.39
CA GLU A 134 12.38 16.26 2.28
C GLU A 134 12.48 15.45 0.97
N ASN A 135 13.57 14.72 0.77
CA ASN A 135 13.87 14.01 -0.48
C ASN A 135 14.03 12.51 -0.32
N THR A 136 13.77 11.97 0.87
CA THR A 136 13.97 10.54 1.14
C THR A 136 12.87 10.02 2.06
N THR A 137 12.25 8.94 1.64
CA THR A 137 11.22 8.22 2.40
C THR A 137 11.70 6.79 2.66
N LEU A 138 11.69 6.35 3.92
CA LEU A 138 11.87 4.94 4.27
C LEU A 138 10.56 4.21 4.07
N THR A 139 10.57 3.19 3.23
CA THR A 139 9.41 2.32 3.02
C THR A 139 9.66 1.01 3.74
N THR A 140 8.86 0.73 4.77
CA THR A 140 8.97 -0.47 5.59
C THR A 140 7.85 -1.44 5.22
N HIS A 141 8.22 -2.67 4.84
CA HIS A 141 7.30 -3.75 4.52
C HIS A 141 7.30 -4.77 5.66
N LEU A 142 6.12 -5.06 6.17
CA LEU A 142 5.89 -6.09 7.18
C LEU A 142 4.93 -7.14 6.60
N MET A 143 5.22 -8.41 6.85
CA MET A 143 4.44 -9.51 6.27
C MET A 143 4.11 -10.54 7.34
N TRP A 144 2.84 -10.90 7.41
CA TRP A 144 2.30 -11.94 8.28
C TRP A 144 1.57 -13.00 7.45
N TRP A 145 1.61 -14.22 7.89
CA TRP A 145 0.83 -15.32 7.32
C TRP A 145 0.53 -16.41 8.33
N SER A 146 -0.55 -17.14 8.10
CA SER A 146 -0.97 -18.27 8.96
C SER A 146 -0.41 -19.61 8.51
N MET A 147 0.24 -19.71 7.34
CA MET A 147 0.68 -20.98 6.76
C MET A 147 2.07 -21.40 7.30
N PRO A 148 2.18 -22.47 8.14
CA PRO A 148 3.48 -22.88 8.70
C PRO A 148 4.50 -23.29 7.64
N TRP A 149 4.05 -23.92 6.55
CA TRP A 149 4.92 -24.35 5.46
C TRP A 149 5.64 -23.17 4.79
N LEU A 150 4.99 -22.00 4.69
CA LEU A 150 5.59 -20.79 4.13
C LEU A 150 6.71 -20.25 5.03
N THR A 151 6.58 -20.38 6.34
CA THR A 151 7.65 -20.07 7.29
C THR A 151 8.86 -20.99 7.08
N PHE A 152 8.62 -22.27 6.83
CA PHE A 152 9.68 -23.23 6.58
C PHE A 152 10.47 -22.91 5.30
N ILE A 153 9.78 -22.56 4.21
CA ILE A 153 10.44 -22.23 2.94
C ILE A 153 10.84 -20.75 2.82
N LYS A 154 10.65 -19.94 3.86
CA LYS A 154 11.00 -18.51 3.88
C LYS A 154 12.41 -18.21 3.34
N PRO A 155 13.48 -18.96 3.70
CA PRO A 155 14.82 -18.70 3.17
C PRO A 155 14.90 -18.74 1.63
N VAL A 156 14.09 -19.61 1.01
CA VAL A 156 14.02 -19.78 -0.46
C VAL A 156 13.19 -18.66 -1.08
N VAL A 157 12.10 -18.27 -0.44
CA VAL A 157 11.16 -17.24 -0.94
C VAL A 157 11.72 -15.82 -0.78
N TRP A 158 12.53 -15.60 0.25
CA TRP A 158 13.02 -14.28 0.62
C TRP A 158 13.81 -13.54 -0.49
N PRO A 159 14.71 -14.15 -1.25
CA PRO A 159 15.38 -13.48 -2.37
C PRO A 159 14.39 -12.96 -3.43
N PHE A 160 13.31 -13.69 -3.69
CA PHE A 160 12.27 -13.27 -4.63
C PHE A 160 11.48 -12.08 -4.11
N VAL A 161 11.12 -12.07 -2.82
CA VAL A 161 10.46 -10.93 -2.18
C VAL A 161 11.36 -9.69 -2.25
N LYS A 162 12.63 -9.81 -1.92
CA LYS A 162 13.59 -8.68 -2.04
C LYS A 162 13.69 -8.17 -3.48
N SER A 163 13.77 -9.07 -4.45
CA SER A 163 13.82 -8.69 -5.86
C SER A 163 12.55 -7.94 -6.30
N PHE A 164 11.38 -8.37 -5.82
CA PHE A 164 10.12 -7.70 -6.09
C PHE A 164 10.11 -6.26 -5.53
N LEU A 165 10.47 -6.08 -4.27
CA LEU A 165 10.51 -4.77 -3.61
C LEU A 165 11.59 -3.84 -4.21
N ALA A 166 12.72 -4.40 -4.65
CA ALA A 166 13.78 -3.64 -5.31
C ALA A 166 13.35 -3.09 -6.68
N GLN A 167 12.35 -3.68 -7.34
CA GLN A 167 11.81 -3.13 -8.60
C GLN A 167 11.11 -1.79 -8.37
N ASP A 168 10.38 -1.65 -7.28
CA ASP A 168 9.77 -0.36 -6.90
C ASP A 168 10.86 0.67 -6.60
N GLN A 169 11.88 0.31 -5.82
CA GLN A 169 12.99 1.20 -5.53
C GLN A 169 13.66 1.70 -6.82
N ALA A 170 13.91 0.82 -7.79
CA ALA A 170 14.53 1.20 -9.07
C ALA A 170 13.67 2.20 -9.87
N ILE A 171 12.34 2.13 -9.76
CA ILE A 171 11.44 3.13 -10.37
C ILE A 171 11.56 4.47 -9.66
N PHE A 172 11.57 4.49 -8.32
CA PHE A 172 11.74 5.72 -7.57
C PHE A 172 13.11 6.38 -7.79
N GLU A 173 14.17 5.61 -8.00
CA GLU A 173 15.48 6.14 -8.41
C GLU A 173 15.44 6.82 -9.77
N LYS A 174 14.68 6.27 -10.73
CA LYS A 174 14.45 6.92 -12.02
C LYS A 174 13.60 8.18 -11.88
N GLN A 175 12.54 8.11 -11.07
CA GLN A 175 11.66 9.25 -10.80
C GLN A 175 12.43 10.40 -10.13
N ALA A 176 13.27 10.12 -9.13
CA ALA A 176 14.11 11.11 -8.44
C ALA A 176 14.99 11.91 -9.42
N ARG A 177 15.51 11.25 -10.47
CA ARG A 177 16.26 11.95 -11.53
C ARG A 177 15.39 12.93 -12.32
N GLY A 178 14.14 12.56 -12.59
CA GLY A 178 13.18 13.44 -13.28
C GLY A 178 12.70 14.60 -12.41
N LEU A 179 12.54 14.38 -11.11
CA LEU A 179 12.08 15.40 -10.16
C LEU A 179 13.03 16.60 -10.00
N ARG A 180 14.31 16.46 -10.40
CA ARG A 180 15.27 17.58 -10.44
C ARG A 180 14.81 18.73 -11.34
N TRP A 181 13.95 18.46 -12.32
CA TRP A 181 13.40 19.45 -13.24
C TRP A 181 12.09 20.05 -12.73
N GLN A 182 11.68 19.75 -11.48
CA GLN A 182 10.48 20.23 -10.83
C GLN A 182 9.20 20.07 -11.70
N PRO A 183 8.95 18.88 -12.27
CA PRO A 183 7.77 18.69 -13.10
C PRO A 183 6.50 18.83 -12.25
N THR A 184 5.46 19.40 -12.82
CA THR A 184 4.14 19.41 -12.17
C THR A 184 3.58 17.99 -12.14
N LEU A 185 3.22 17.50 -10.95
CA LEU A 185 2.49 16.24 -10.80
C LEU A 185 1.12 16.35 -11.47
N ARG A 186 0.86 15.50 -12.45
CA ARG A 186 -0.42 15.43 -13.15
C ARG A 186 -1.08 14.10 -12.84
N LEU A 187 -2.23 14.17 -12.21
CA LEU A 187 -3.07 13.00 -11.91
C LEU A 187 -4.29 13.04 -12.82
N ASN A 188 -4.51 12.00 -13.60
CA ASN A 188 -5.55 11.97 -14.64
C ASN A 188 -6.32 10.65 -14.61
N GLY A 189 -7.64 10.75 -14.52
CA GLY A 189 -8.54 9.60 -14.66
C GLY A 189 -8.59 8.67 -13.45
N GLU A 190 -9.28 7.58 -13.62
CA GLU A 190 -9.60 6.64 -12.54
C GLU A 190 -8.39 5.88 -11.98
N PRO A 191 -7.33 5.55 -12.75
CA PRO A 191 -6.14 4.95 -12.18
C PRO A 191 -5.47 5.80 -11.11
N ASP A 192 -5.49 7.14 -11.26
CA ASP A 192 -4.87 8.07 -10.33
C ASP A 192 -5.81 8.51 -9.19
N GLN A 193 -7.05 8.03 -9.17
CA GLN A 193 -8.07 8.47 -8.22
C GLN A 193 -7.64 8.24 -6.76
N GLN A 194 -6.95 7.14 -6.46
CA GLN A 194 -6.46 6.86 -5.12
C GLN A 194 -5.39 7.88 -4.68
N ALA A 195 -4.53 8.33 -5.59
CA ALA A 195 -3.58 9.40 -5.33
C ALA A 195 -4.27 10.75 -5.12
N MET A 196 -5.31 11.06 -5.91
CA MET A 196 -6.14 12.26 -5.70
C MET A 196 -6.84 12.22 -4.33
N TRP A 197 -7.34 11.06 -3.90
CA TRP A 197 -7.91 10.88 -2.56
C TRP A 197 -6.88 11.10 -1.47
N TYR A 198 -5.67 10.57 -1.63
CA TYR A 198 -4.59 10.82 -0.68
C TYR A 198 -4.38 12.32 -0.44
N PHE A 199 -4.22 13.12 -1.50
CA PHE A 199 -4.06 14.57 -1.34
C PHE A 199 -5.29 15.24 -0.73
N LYS A 200 -6.49 14.77 -1.08
CA LYS A 200 -7.73 15.31 -0.51
C LYS A 200 -7.82 15.09 1.00
N ILE A 201 -7.56 13.87 1.48
CA ILE A 201 -7.60 13.55 2.92
C ILE A 201 -6.45 14.20 3.68
N LYS A 202 -5.24 14.27 3.10
CA LYS A 202 -4.08 14.95 3.68
C LYS A 202 -4.37 16.44 3.88
N ASN A 203 -4.86 17.11 2.85
CA ASN A 203 -5.22 18.54 2.95
C ASN A 203 -6.31 18.80 4.00
N GLU A 204 -7.29 17.91 4.11
CA GLU A 204 -8.34 18.01 5.13
C GLU A 204 -7.77 17.80 6.54
N TRP A 205 -6.87 16.81 6.70
CA TRP A 205 -6.16 16.58 7.95
C TRP A 205 -5.40 17.83 8.39
N ASP A 206 -4.58 18.39 7.49
CA ASP A 206 -3.79 19.60 7.76
C ASP A 206 -4.68 20.81 8.09
N ARG A 207 -5.83 20.94 7.40
CA ARG A 207 -6.80 22.00 7.66
C ARG A 207 -7.43 21.86 9.05
N SER A 208 -7.87 20.66 9.40
CA SER A 208 -8.48 20.36 10.69
C SER A 208 -7.50 20.60 11.83
N ALA A 209 -6.25 20.15 11.68
CA ALA A 209 -5.20 20.35 12.67
C ALA A 209 -4.92 21.84 12.92
N ARG A 210 -4.80 22.66 11.85
CA ARG A 210 -4.59 24.12 11.97
C ARG A 210 -5.78 24.83 12.60
N ALA A 211 -7.00 24.32 12.40
CA ALA A 211 -8.22 24.87 12.97
C ALA A 211 -8.51 24.39 14.39
N GLY A 212 -7.73 23.47 14.94
CA GLY A 212 -8.02 22.80 16.21
C GLY A 212 -9.33 22.02 16.21
N SER A 213 -9.78 21.55 15.03
CA SER A 213 -11.03 20.82 14.85
C SER A 213 -10.78 19.33 14.62
N GLN A 214 -11.78 18.53 14.92
CA GLN A 214 -11.70 17.09 14.65
C GLN A 214 -11.62 16.82 13.15
N PHE A 215 -10.72 15.94 12.73
CA PHE A 215 -10.65 15.48 11.36
C PHE A 215 -11.87 14.64 10.99
N VAL A 216 -12.49 14.99 9.86
CA VAL A 216 -13.58 14.22 9.24
C VAL A 216 -13.17 13.85 7.83
N ASN A 217 -13.19 12.56 7.52
CA ASN A 217 -12.79 12.10 6.20
C ASN A 217 -13.75 12.62 5.10
N PRO A 218 -13.25 13.40 4.12
CA PRO A 218 -14.08 14.02 3.09
C PRO A 218 -14.43 13.10 1.92
N LEU A 219 -14.03 11.82 1.96
CA LEU A 219 -14.29 10.86 0.89
C LEU A 219 -15.70 10.28 0.98
N GLN A 220 -16.16 9.73 -0.13
CA GLN A 220 -17.42 9.01 -0.26
C GLN A 220 -17.18 7.66 -0.93
N ASN A 221 -18.16 6.76 -0.86
CA ASN A 221 -18.12 5.49 -1.59
C ASN A 221 -17.95 5.75 -3.08
N ALA A 222 -17.11 4.95 -3.72
CA ALA A 222 -16.83 5.08 -5.14
C ALA A 222 -16.60 3.72 -5.80
N THR A 223 -16.87 3.67 -7.09
CA THR A 223 -16.50 2.54 -7.94
C THR A 223 -15.54 3.05 -8.99
N LEU A 224 -14.35 2.44 -9.06
CA LEU A 224 -13.32 2.78 -10.03
C LEU A 224 -13.13 1.66 -11.04
N GLN A 225 -12.81 2.04 -12.28
CA GLN A 225 -12.51 1.12 -13.36
C GLN A 225 -11.19 1.49 -14.02
N TRP A 226 -10.27 0.54 -14.12
CA TRP A 226 -9.02 0.73 -14.85
C TRP A 226 -8.61 -0.53 -15.61
N ARG A 227 -7.69 -0.38 -16.55
CA ARG A 227 -7.11 -1.51 -17.32
C ARG A 227 -5.71 -1.81 -16.84
N THR A 228 -5.44 -3.09 -16.60
CA THR A 228 -4.10 -3.62 -16.27
C THR A 228 -3.83 -4.93 -17.00
#